data_652b80b189712931ccf9f664d1b4b853
#
_entry.id   652b80b189712931ccf9f664d1b4b853
#
_cell.length_a   1.000
_cell.length_b   1.000
_cell.length_c   1.000
_cell.angle_alpha   90.00
_cell.angle_beta   90.00
_cell.angle_gamma   90.00
#
_symmetry.space_group_name_H-M   'P 1'
#
loop_
_entity.id
_entity.type
_entity.pdbx_description
1 polymer ?
#
loop_
_entity_poly.entity_id
_entity_poly.type
_entity_poly.pdbx_seq_one_letter_code
_entity_poly.pdbx_strand_id
1 'polypeptide(L)'
;MIRVLSIILATLLSCYVLVVAFFFRDVKEDGLCEGMEIVLRDSLEKHFVTDGDLVYLLKQAKLYPVKTPMNEINTEEIEEKLLSNNMISKVEAYKTPSRLIKLEIEQKMPILRVNSPAGNYYVDNLGSIMPLSRHYVAHVLVASGQIDEKLALGDLY
;
A
#
# COMPACT_ATOMS: atom_id res chain seq x y z
N MET A 1 -43.46 39.42 -2.55
CA MET A 1 -43.30 38.45 -1.43
C MET A 1 -42.49 37.22 -1.83
N ILE A 2 -42.85 36.48 -2.87
CA ILE A 2 -42.12 35.20 -3.26
C ILE A 2 -40.64 35.42 -3.53
N ARG A 3 -40.25 36.51 -4.23
CA ARG A 3 -38.81 36.78 -4.50
C ARG A 3 -37.99 37.08 -3.25
N VAL A 4 -38.57 37.78 -2.26
CA VAL A 4 -37.85 38.07 -1.00
C VAL A 4 -37.71 36.79 -0.18
N LEU A 5 -38.73 35.94 -0.13
CA LEU A 5 -38.66 34.64 0.54
C LEU A 5 -37.59 33.70 -0.09
N SER A 6 -37.51 33.69 -1.43
CA SER A 6 -36.50 32.93 -2.16
C SER A 6 -35.05 33.39 -1.85
N ILE A 7 -34.81 34.69 -1.72
CA ILE A 7 -33.51 35.25 -1.36
C ILE A 7 -33.15 34.86 0.08
N ILE A 8 -34.10 34.98 1.01
CA ILE A 8 -33.85 34.57 2.41
C ILE A 8 -33.52 33.07 2.50
N LEU A 9 -34.25 32.23 1.78
CA LEU A 9 -33.97 30.78 1.77
C LEU A 9 -32.59 30.45 1.19
N ALA A 10 -32.23 31.14 0.10
CA ALA A 10 -30.89 30.94 -0.53
C ALA A 10 -29.75 31.38 0.38
N THR A 11 -29.89 32.49 1.10
CA THR A 11 -28.87 32.94 2.07
C THR A 11 -28.73 32.01 3.26
N LEU A 12 -29.87 31.49 3.79
CA LEU A 12 -29.83 30.48 4.85
C LEU A 12 -29.15 29.19 4.42
N LEU A 13 -29.47 28.71 3.20
CA LEU A 13 -28.82 27.52 2.65
C LEU A 13 -27.30 27.72 2.44
N SER A 14 -26.91 28.89 1.92
CA SER A 14 -25.50 29.22 1.74
C SER A 14 -24.78 29.30 3.09
N CYS A 15 -25.36 29.92 4.10
CA CYS A 15 -24.80 29.99 5.44
C CYS A 15 -24.65 28.57 6.07
N TYR A 16 -25.68 27.74 5.90
CA TYR A 16 -25.62 26.33 6.37
C TYR A 16 -24.49 25.55 5.72
N VAL A 17 -24.32 25.65 4.39
CA VAL A 17 -23.22 24.98 3.67
C VAL A 17 -21.86 25.47 4.15
N LEU A 18 -21.69 26.77 4.38
CA LEU A 18 -20.45 27.35 4.90
C LEU A 18 -20.14 26.85 6.32
N VAL A 19 -21.16 26.81 7.19
CA VAL A 19 -21.00 26.29 8.57
C VAL A 19 -20.60 24.81 8.53
N VAL A 20 -21.30 23.99 7.74
CA VAL A 20 -20.97 22.58 7.58
C VAL A 20 -19.55 22.41 7.04
N ALA A 21 -19.19 23.14 5.98
CA ALA A 21 -17.82 23.09 5.41
C ALA A 21 -16.74 23.51 6.42
N PHE A 22 -17.04 24.48 7.28
CA PHE A 22 -16.12 24.91 8.33
C PHE A 22 -15.97 23.88 9.44
N PHE A 23 -17.06 23.25 9.88
CA PHE A 23 -17.03 22.20 10.90
C PHE A 23 -16.38 20.89 10.41
N PHE A 24 -16.53 20.56 9.12
CA PHE A 24 -15.89 19.38 8.55
C PHE A 24 -14.44 19.61 8.09
N ARG A 25 -13.97 20.87 8.11
CA ARG A 25 -12.59 21.20 7.70
C ARG A 25 -11.55 20.86 8.74
N ASP A 26 -11.93 20.78 10.00
CA ASP A 26 -11.04 20.52 11.13
C ASP A 26 -11.28 19.12 11.72
N VAL A 27 -11.13 18.06 10.90
CA VAL A 27 -10.64 16.81 11.48
C VAL A 27 -9.15 17.07 11.71
N LYS A 28 -8.84 17.70 12.84
CA LYS A 28 -7.45 17.89 13.26
C LYS A 28 -6.84 16.51 13.39
N GLU A 29 -5.87 16.21 12.54
CA GLU A 29 -4.97 15.07 12.69
C GLU A 29 -4.03 15.30 13.91
N ASP A 30 -4.58 15.89 14.98
CA ASP A 30 -3.84 16.17 16.22
C ASP A 30 -3.74 14.85 16.99
N GLY A 31 -2.54 14.33 17.10
CA GLY A 31 -2.24 13.16 17.90
C GLY A 31 -1.14 12.30 17.30
N LEU A 32 -0.62 11.42 18.13
CA LEU A 32 0.36 10.44 17.69
C LEU A 32 -0.35 9.25 17.06
N CYS A 33 0.29 8.65 16.06
CA CYS A 33 -0.14 7.39 15.50
C CYS A 33 -0.09 6.29 16.57
N GLU A 34 -1.24 5.69 16.86
CA GLU A 34 -1.38 4.67 17.92
C GLU A 34 -0.97 3.28 17.43
N GLY A 35 -1.04 3.04 16.12
CA GLY A 35 -0.72 1.73 15.58
C GLY A 35 -0.78 1.69 14.06
N MET A 36 -0.46 0.53 13.53
CA MET A 36 -0.52 0.21 12.11
C MET A 36 -1.29 -1.10 11.93
N GLU A 37 -2.27 -1.10 11.05
CA GLU A 37 -3.04 -2.26 10.64
C GLU A 37 -2.63 -2.66 9.23
N ILE A 38 -2.22 -3.91 9.04
CA ILE A 38 -1.83 -4.45 7.74
C ILE A 38 -2.91 -5.43 7.29
N VAL A 39 -3.45 -5.22 6.10
CA VAL A 39 -4.43 -6.08 5.47
C VAL A 39 -3.87 -6.58 4.15
N LEU A 40 -3.55 -7.85 4.09
CA LEU A 40 -3.19 -8.51 2.84
C LEU A 40 -4.47 -8.89 2.11
N ARG A 41 -4.75 -8.25 0.98
CA ARG A 41 -6.00 -8.47 0.20
C ARG A 41 -6.01 -9.79 -0.56
N ASP A 42 -4.87 -10.43 -0.69
CA ASP A 42 -4.76 -11.68 -1.42
C ASP A 42 -5.25 -12.86 -0.60
N SER A 43 -6.06 -13.66 -1.26
CA SER A 43 -6.74 -14.82 -0.69
C SER A 43 -5.79 -15.78 0.03
N LEU A 44 -6.03 -15.89 1.29
CA LEU A 44 -6.08 -17.06 2.19
C LEU A 44 -4.83 -17.93 2.41
N GLU A 45 -3.84 -18.03 1.53
CA GLU A 45 -2.72 -18.97 1.75
C GLU A 45 -1.36 -18.58 1.14
N LYS A 46 -1.25 -17.45 0.44
CA LYS A 46 -0.04 -17.11 -0.32
C LYS A 46 0.70 -15.94 0.31
N HIS A 47 1.50 -16.20 1.31
CA HIS A 47 2.29 -15.16 1.99
C HIS A 47 3.72 -15.11 1.46
N PHE A 48 3.93 -14.43 0.33
CA PHE A 48 5.29 -14.14 -0.16
C PHE A 48 6.00 -13.13 0.74
N VAL A 49 5.24 -12.23 1.34
CA VAL A 49 5.69 -11.18 2.26
C VAL A 49 4.89 -11.31 3.55
N THR A 50 5.55 -11.19 4.69
CA THR A 50 4.91 -11.20 6.01
C THR A 50 4.80 -9.79 6.57
N ASP A 51 3.90 -9.58 7.54
CA ASP A 51 3.79 -8.30 8.26
C ASP A 51 5.13 -7.88 8.85
N GLY A 52 5.93 -8.85 9.33
CA GLY A 52 7.27 -8.61 9.87
C GLY A 52 8.23 -8.01 8.85
N ASP A 53 8.19 -8.49 7.59
CA ASP A 53 9.03 -7.98 6.51
C ASP A 53 8.66 -6.53 6.17
N LEU A 54 7.37 -6.23 6.14
CA LEU A 54 6.86 -4.88 5.87
C LEU A 54 7.25 -3.89 6.96
N VAL A 55 7.06 -4.28 8.22
CA VAL A 55 7.48 -3.48 9.38
C VAL A 55 8.99 -3.25 9.36
N TYR A 56 9.78 -4.28 9.05
CA TYR A 56 11.23 -4.17 8.95
C TYR A 56 11.65 -3.19 7.84
N LEU A 57 11.02 -3.28 6.67
CA LEU A 57 11.28 -2.40 5.53
C LEU A 57 11.00 -0.93 5.88
N LEU A 58 9.87 -0.65 6.53
CA LEU A 58 9.50 0.69 6.96
C LEU A 58 10.43 1.24 8.04
N LYS A 59 10.85 0.39 8.99
CA LYS A 59 11.84 0.81 10.02
C LYS A 59 13.19 1.14 9.43
N GLN A 60 13.68 0.35 8.48
CA GLN A 60 14.92 0.65 7.77
C GLN A 60 14.86 1.97 7.01
N ALA A 61 13.73 2.27 6.39
CA ALA A 61 13.51 3.52 5.67
C ALA A 61 13.21 4.72 6.59
N LYS A 62 13.08 4.52 7.91
CA LYS A 62 12.63 5.52 8.89
C LYS A 62 11.21 6.05 8.63
N LEU A 63 10.39 5.25 7.98
CA LEU A 63 8.98 5.57 7.63
C LEU A 63 7.98 4.83 8.53
N TYR A 64 8.44 4.21 9.62
CA TYR A 64 7.57 3.49 10.55
C TYR A 64 6.68 4.47 11.32
N PRO A 65 5.33 4.44 11.14
CA PRO A 65 4.46 5.54 11.55
C PRO A 65 4.11 5.57 13.03
N VAL A 66 4.25 4.46 13.75
CA VAL A 66 3.77 4.34 15.15
C VAL A 66 4.55 5.29 16.07
N LYS A 67 3.82 6.09 16.85
CA LYS A 67 4.31 7.18 17.73
C LYS A 67 4.82 8.42 16.98
N THR A 68 4.60 8.53 15.69
CA THR A 68 4.85 9.76 14.92
C THR A 68 3.59 10.60 14.88
N PRO A 69 3.68 11.95 14.91
CA PRO A 69 2.52 12.82 14.74
C PRO A 69 1.79 12.52 13.41
N MET A 70 0.46 12.41 13.45
CA MET A 70 -0.34 12.04 12.27
C MET A 70 -0.18 13.02 11.10
N ASN A 71 0.07 14.30 11.38
CA ASN A 71 0.31 15.34 10.38
C ASN A 71 1.67 15.22 9.69
N GLU A 72 2.65 14.57 10.32
CA GLU A 72 4.00 14.37 9.78
C GLU A 72 4.12 13.07 8.96
N ILE A 73 3.12 12.17 9.07
CA ILE A 73 3.14 10.91 8.34
C ILE A 73 2.76 11.17 6.89
N ASN A 74 3.68 10.87 5.98
CA ASN A 74 3.45 10.87 4.54
C ASN A 74 3.10 9.45 4.08
N THR A 75 1.83 9.22 3.74
CA THR A 75 1.34 7.92 3.29
C THR A 75 1.88 7.56 1.90
N GLU A 76 2.10 8.55 1.03
CA GLU A 76 2.65 8.34 -0.31
C GLU A 76 4.08 7.77 -0.25
N GLU A 77 4.94 8.31 0.62
CA GLU A 77 6.30 7.78 0.84
C GLU A 77 6.29 6.35 1.38
N ILE A 78 5.32 6.02 2.24
CA ILE A 78 5.12 4.67 2.75
C ILE A 78 4.74 3.73 1.60
N GLU A 79 3.78 4.14 0.75
CA GLU A 79 3.35 3.36 -0.41
C GLU A 79 4.49 3.12 -1.40
N GLU A 80 5.22 4.18 -1.79
CA GLU A 80 6.37 4.08 -2.69
C GLU A 80 7.43 3.14 -2.14
N LYS A 81 7.73 3.24 -0.84
CA LYS A 81 8.72 2.38 -0.20
C LYS A 81 8.28 0.92 -0.21
N LEU A 82 7.02 0.64 0.06
CA LEU A 82 6.51 -0.73 0.03
C LEU A 82 6.44 -1.28 -1.39
N LEU A 83 6.06 -0.46 -2.38
CA LEU A 83 6.05 -0.82 -3.81
C LEU A 83 7.45 -1.10 -4.36
N SER A 84 8.51 -0.59 -3.73
CA SER A 84 9.88 -0.95 -4.10
C SER A 84 10.22 -2.41 -3.85
N ASN A 85 9.39 -3.14 -3.10
CA ASN A 85 9.52 -4.58 -2.94
C ASN A 85 8.91 -5.31 -4.15
N ASN A 86 9.74 -6.02 -4.89
CA ASN A 86 9.35 -6.73 -6.11
C ASN A 86 8.30 -7.85 -5.94
N MET A 87 7.89 -8.15 -4.71
CA MET A 87 6.82 -9.11 -4.42
C MET A 87 5.44 -8.43 -4.27
N ILE A 88 5.40 -7.10 -4.26
CA ILE A 88 4.17 -6.32 -4.05
C ILE A 88 3.70 -5.76 -5.39
N SER A 89 2.39 -5.87 -5.66
CA SER A 89 1.76 -5.32 -6.87
C SER A 89 1.07 -4.00 -6.60
N LYS A 90 0.46 -3.84 -5.42
CA LYS A 90 -0.27 -2.63 -5.05
C LYS A 90 -0.20 -2.38 -3.55
N VAL A 91 -0.16 -1.12 -3.18
CA VAL A 91 -0.26 -0.65 -1.79
C VAL A 91 -1.22 0.52 -1.76
N GLU A 92 -2.07 0.54 -0.76
CA GLU A 92 -2.90 1.68 -0.39
C GLU A 92 -2.69 1.96 1.09
N ALA A 93 -2.21 3.15 1.42
CA ALA A 93 -1.98 3.57 2.79
C ALA A 93 -2.89 4.75 3.13
N TYR A 94 -3.64 4.67 4.22
CA TYR A 94 -4.48 5.78 4.64
C TYR A 94 -4.57 5.91 6.15
N LYS A 95 -4.80 7.15 6.56
CA LYS A 95 -5.01 7.52 7.96
C LYS A 95 -6.45 7.25 8.35
N THR A 96 -6.65 6.62 9.50
CA THR A 96 -7.99 6.38 10.05
C THR A 96 -8.34 7.40 11.12
N PRO A 97 -9.65 7.65 11.37
CA PRO A 97 -10.09 8.51 12.48
C PRO A 97 -9.63 8.00 13.86
N SER A 98 -9.33 6.71 13.96
CA SER A 98 -8.79 6.06 15.17
C SER A 98 -7.30 6.28 15.37
N ARG A 99 -6.66 7.16 14.59
CA ARG A 99 -5.21 7.43 14.62
C ARG A 99 -4.36 6.19 14.32
N LEU A 100 -4.88 5.30 13.49
CA LEU A 100 -4.13 4.17 12.95
C LEU A 100 -3.75 4.47 11.49
N ILE A 101 -2.61 3.96 11.06
CA ILE A 101 -2.31 3.85 9.63
C ILE A 101 -2.77 2.49 9.17
N LYS A 102 -3.66 2.46 8.18
CA LYS A 102 -4.09 1.20 7.56
C LYS A 102 -3.38 1.03 6.23
N LEU A 103 -2.76 -0.15 6.06
CA LEU A 103 -2.07 -0.56 4.85
C LEU A 103 -2.85 -1.71 4.22
N GLU A 104 -3.34 -1.50 3.00
CA GLU A 104 -3.94 -2.55 2.20
C GLU A 104 -2.97 -2.92 1.08
N ILE A 105 -2.54 -4.17 1.06
CA ILE A 105 -1.44 -4.64 0.23
C ILE A 105 -1.90 -5.80 -0.62
N GLU A 106 -1.64 -5.71 -1.93
CA GLU A 106 -1.79 -6.81 -2.88
C GLU A 106 -0.42 -7.33 -3.28
N GLN A 107 -0.21 -8.63 -3.17
CA GLN A 107 1.02 -9.28 -3.59
C GLN A 107 0.95 -9.64 -5.08
N LYS A 108 2.10 -9.72 -5.74
CA LYS A 108 2.17 -10.23 -7.12
C LYS A 108 1.78 -11.71 -7.16
N MET A 109 1.15 -12.11 -8.25
CA MET A 109 0.68 -13.47 -8.45
C MET A 109 1.58 -14.19 -9.46
N PRO A 110 2.49 -15.06 -9.02
CA PRO A 110 3.35 -15.80 -9.94
C PRO A 110 2.54 -16.83 -10.73
N ILE A 111 2.88 -16.99 -12.00
CA ILE A 111 2.33 -18.00 -12.91
C ILE A 111 3.37 -18.99 -13.41
N LEU A 112 4.65 -18.64 -13.32
CA LEU A 112 5.75 -19.44 -13.81
C LEU A 112 6.96 -19.31 -12.85
N ARG A 113 7.62 -20.43 -12.59
CA ARG A 113 8.93 -20.47 -11.96
C ARG A 113 9.99 -20.80 -13.00
N VAL A 114 11.01 -19.98 -13.07
CA VAL A 114 12.16 -20.21 -13.96
C VAL A 114 13.35 -20.69 -13.13
N ASN A 115 13.94 -21.80 -13.56
CA ASN A 115 15.19 -22.31 -13.04
C ASN A 115 16.24 -22.26 -14.16
N SER A 116 17.15 -21.31 -14.06
CA SER A 116 18.21 -21.11 -15.06
C SER A 116 19.59 -21.10 -14.41
N PRO A 117 20.67 -21.29 -15.17
CA PRO A 117 22.04 -21.14 -14.66
C PRO A 117 22.35 -19.74 -14.12
N ALA A 118 21.63 -18.71 -14.62
CA ALA A 118 21.77 -17.32 -14.19
C ALA A 118 21.04 -17.02 -12.86
N GLY A 119 20.10 -17.89 -12.44
CA GLY A 119 19.35 -17.75 -11.19
C GLY A 119 17.94 -18.32 -11.29
N ASN A 120 17.29 -18.38 -10.14
CA ASN A 120 15.92 -18.86 -10.03
C ASN A 120 15.01 -17.70 -9.64
N TYR A 121 13.87 -17.56 -10.33
CA TYR A 121 12.92 -16.49 -10.11
C TYR A 121 11.51 -16.93 -10.50
N TYR A 122 10.53 -16.12 -10.12
CA TYR A 122 9.16 -16.24 -10.62
C TYR A 122 8.87 -15.18 -11.68
N VAL A 123 7.90 -15.47 -12.53
CA VAL A 123 7.27 -14.51 -13.44
C VAL A 123 5.80 -14.40 -13.05
N ASP A 124 5.32 -13.18 -12.89
CA ASP A 124 3.92 -12.91 -12.56
C ASP A 124 3.02 -12.91 -13.80
N ASN A 125 1.72 -12.71 -13.59
CA ASN A 125 0.72 -12.66 -14.65
C ASN A 125 0.86 -11.44 -15.60
N LEU A 126 1.67 -10.45 -15.23
CA LEU A 126 1.99 -9.26 -16.04
C LEU A 126 3.33 -9.40 -16.76
N GLY A 127 4.03 -10.54 -16.59
CA GLY A 127 5.37 -10.76 -17.14
C GLY A 127 6.49 -10.14 -16.33
N SER A 128 6.21 -9.63 -15.14
CA SER A 128 7.22 -9.05 -14.26
C SER A 128 7.95 -10.13 -13.48
N ILE A 129 9.23 -9.90 -13.21
CA ILE A 129 10.06 -10.82 -12.46
C ILE A 129 9.85 -10.60 -10.97
N MET A 130 9.79 -11.71 -10.23
CA MET A 130 9.69 -11.74 -8.79
C MET A 130 10.82 -12.60 -8.22
N PRO A 131 11.45 -12.20 -7.11
CA PRO A 131 12.42 -13.06 -6.42
C PRO A 131 11.72 -14.28 -5.79
N LEU A 132 12.51 -15.27 -5.40
CA LEU A 132 12.00 -16.37 -4.59
C LEU A 132 11.72 -15.87 -3.17
N SER A 133 10.55 -16.20 -2.63
CA SER A 133 10.25 -15.94 -1.23
C SER A 133 10.93 -16.98 -0.32
N ARG A 134 11.28 -16.55 0.88
CA ARG A 134 11.74 -17.44 1.96
C ARG A 134 10.58 -18.08 2.73
N HIS A 135 9.40 -17.50 2.61
CA HIS A 135 8.22 -17.87 3.40
C HIS A 135 7.28 -18.79 2.64
N TYR A 136 7.25 -18.68 1.30
CA TYR A 136 6.27 -19.40 0.49
C TYR A 136 6.86 -19.85 -0.84
N VAL A 137 6.49 -21.06 -1.25
CA VAL A 137 6.82 -21.63 -2.56
C VAL A 137 5.54 -21.78 -3.37
N ALA A 138 5.42 -21.04 -4.47
CA ALA A 138 4.24 -21.12 -5.32
C ALA A 138 4.19 -22.45 -6.10
N HIS A 139 3.02 -23.05 -6.13
CA HIS A 139 2.71 -24.21 -6.98
C HIS A 139 2.33 -23.74 -8.39
N VAL A 140 3.33 -23.47 -9.21
CA VAL A 140 3.19 -22.96 -10.58
C VAL A 140 3.99 -23.83 -11.54
N LEU A 141 3.80 -23.62 -12.84
CA LEU A 141 4.60 -24.28 -13.87
C LEU A 141 6.08 -23.97 -13.65
N VAL A 142 6.94 -24.95 -13.97
CA VAL A 142 8.40 -24.78 -13.86
C VAL A 142 9.01 -24.89 -15.25
N ALA A 143 9.70 -23.83 -15.68
CA ALA A 143 10.56 -23.85 -16.85
C ALA A 143 12.00 -24.05 -16.41
N SER A 144 12.69 -25.01 -16.99
CA SER A 144 14.11 -25.28 -16.71
C SER A 144 14.87 -25.37 -18.02
N GLY A 145 16.06 -24.82 -18.05
CA GLY A 145 16.92 -24.90 -19.24
C GLY A 145 17.97 -23.83 -19.28
N GLN A 146 18.66 -23.75 -20.40
CA GLN A 146 19.63 -22.70 -20.70
C GLN A 146 18.82 -21.48 -21.19
N ILE A 147 18.40 -20.66 -20.24
CA ILE A 147 17.63 -19.45 -20.51
C ILE A 147 18.63 -18.29 -20.42
N ASP A 148 19.03 -17.78 -21.61
CA ASP A 148 20.02 -16.70 -21.74
C ASP A 148 19.34 -15.33 -21.68
N GLU A 149 18.44 -15.12 -20.74
CA GLU A 149 17.93 -13.79 -20.50
C GLU A 149 18.94 -12.98 -19.69
N LYS A 150 19.35 -11.84 -20.25
CA LYS A 150 20.10 -10.81 -19.52
C LYS A 150 19.18 -10.07 -18.57
N LEU A 151 18.55 -10.81 -17.67
CA LEU A 151 17.78 -10.20 -16.61
C LEU A 151 18.76 -9.58 -15.62
N ALA A 152 18.57 -8.35 -15.30
CA ALA A 152 19.30 -7.68 -14.23
C ALA A 152 18.85 -8.28 -12.89
N LEU A 153 19.32 -9.49 -12.60
CA LEU A 153 19.08 -10.19 -11.31
C LEU A 153 19.65 -9.39 -10.13
N GLY A 154 20.46 -8.35 -10.39
CA GLY A 154 20.96 -7.43 -9.38
C GLY A 154 19.88 -6.58 -8.69
N ASP A 155 18.72 -6.41 -9.32
CA ASP A 155 17.60 -5.66 -8.75
C ASP A 155 16.63 -6.55 -7.94
N LEU A 156 16.95 -7.83 -7.78
CA LEU A 156 16.07 -8.80 -7.10
C LEU A 156 16.42 -9.03 -5.61
N TYR A 157 17.51 -8.41 -5.10
CA TYR A 157 17.96 -8.60 -3.72
C TYR A 157 18.28 -7.30 -3.02
#